data_ef6de6f0d16df572887ab9cbe37845e6
#
_entry.id   ef6de6f0d16df572887ab9cbe37845e6
#
_cell.length_a   1.000
_cell.length_b   1.000
_cell.length_c   1.000
_cell.angle_alpha   90.00
_cell.angle_beta   90.00
_cell.angle_gamma   90.00
#
_symmetry.space_group_name_H-M   'P 1'
#
loop_
_entity.id
_entity.type
_entity.pdbx_description
1 polymer ?
#
loop_
_entity_poly.entity_id
_entity_poly.type
_entity_poly.pdbx_seq_one_letter_code
_entity_poly.pdbx_strand_id
1 'polypeptide(L)'
;MTVNALTASNGVIIPMECEYFAVLGLSLVKKTIQKIKENTNPELEILGILATMFERKTSHSREVLELIDKEFPDEVFDTIISRTVRFSESTVAGVPVTAYASSSSGSASYRRLARELIARGGAK
;
A
#
# COMPACT_ATOMS: atom_id res chain seq x y z
N MET A 1 -15.48 12.04 -3.62
CA MET A 1 -15.36 10.58 -3.49
C MET A 1 -14.40 10.16 -2.38
N THR A 2 -13.20 10.72 -2.30
CA THR A 2 -12.23 10.41 -1.25
C THR A 2 -12.79 10.66 0.15
N VAL A 3 -13.43 11.80 0.38
CA VAL A 3 -14.02 12.13 1.68
C VAL A 3 -15.09 11.13 2.07
N ASN A 4 -15.98 10.75 1.15
CA ASN A 4 -17.04 9.79 1.42
C ASN A 4 -16.48 8.41 1.77
N ALA A 5 -15.48 7.94 1.02
CA ALA A 5 -14.85 6.65 1.26
C ALA A 5 -14.17 6.61 2.62
N LEU A 6 -13.39 7.63 2.97
CA LEU A 6 -12.68 7.70 4.25
C LEU A 6 -13.63 7.85 5.43
N THR A 7 -14.72 8.58 5.26
CA THR A 7 -15.74 8.73 6.30
C THR A 7 -16.41 7.40 6.64
N ALA A 8 -16.60 6.54 5.62
CA ALA A 8 -17.24 5.24 5.77
C ALA A 8 -16.28 4.11 6.17
N SER A 9 -14.96 4.36 6.15
CA SER A 9 -13.96 3.32 6.36
C SER A 9 -13.56 3.17 7.83
N ASN A 10 -13.09 1.99 8.19
CA ASN A 10 -12.52 1.71 9.51
C ASN A 10 -11.00 1.87 9.50
N GLY A 11 -10.36 1.61 8.38
CA GLY A 11 -8.92 1.72 8.23
C GLY A 11 -8.52 2.00 6.80
N VAL A 12 -7.30 2.50 6.62
CA VAL A 12 -6.75 2.91 5.33
C VAL A 12 -5.40 2.25 5.10
N ILE A 13 -5.24 1.64 3.93
CA ILE A 13 -3.93 1.23 3.42
C ILE A 13 -3.55 2.26 2.36
N ILE A 14 -2.37 2.83 2.46
CA ILE A 14 -1.90 3.83 1.51
C ILE A 14 -0.90 3.17 0.57
N PRO A 15 -1.29 2.82 -0.68
CA PRO A 15 -0.34 2.34 -1.66
C PRO A 15 0.50 3.50 -2.18
N MET A 16 1.77 3.24 -2.41
CA MET A 16 2.72 4.28 -2.79
C MET A 16 3.75 3.72 -3.76
N GLU A 17 3.86 4.34 -4.93
CA GLU A 17 4.91 3.99 -5.88
C GLU A 17 6.26 4.47 -5.38
N CYS A 18 7.32 3.69 -5.63
CA CYS A 18 8.67 4.03 -5.20
C CYS A 18 9.30 5.08 -6.15
N GLU A 19 8.81 6.31 -6.08
CA GLU A 19 9.26 7.45 -6.89
C GLU A 19 9.61 8.66 -5.99
N TYR A 20 10.39 9.60 -6.51
CA TYR A 20 10.88 10.74 -5.73
C TYR A 20 9.77 11.60 -5.10
N PHE A 21 8.66 11.78 -5.80
CA PHE A 21 7.56 12.60 -5.29
C PHE A 21 6.63 11.85 -4.34
N ALA A 22 6.91 10.58 -4.07
CA ALA A 22 6.07 9.76 -3.20
C ALA A 22 5.98 10.32 -1.78
N VAL A 23 7.10 10.79 -1.23
CA VAL A 23 7.14 11.34 0.13
C VAL A 23 6.23 12.56 0.24
N LEU A 24 6.26 13.47 -0.74
CA LEU A 24 5.40 14.65 -0.76
C LEU A 24 3.93 14.26 -0.89
N GLY A 25 3.62 13.35 -1.82
CA GLY A 25 2.26 12.85 -2.00
C GLY A 25 1.72 12.17 -0.76
N LEU A 26 2.56 11.39 -0.09
CA LEU A 26 2.20 10.70 1.14
C LEU A 26 1.88 11.69 2.28
N SER A 27 2.67 12.75 2.40
CA SER A 27 2.41 13.80 3.39
C SER A 27 1.06 14.48 3.16
N LEU A 28 0.70 14.74 1.89
CA LEU A 28 -0.59 15.32 1.53
C LEU A 28 -1.75 14.39 1.86
N VAL A 29 -1.62 13.10 1.56
CA VAL A 29 -2.63 12.09 1.89
C VAL A 29 -2.83 11.99 3.40
N LYS A 30 -1.75 11.98 4.18
CA LYS A 30 -1.83 11.93 5.63
C LYS A 30 -2.55 13.15 6.21
N LYS A 31 -2.34 14.33 5.64
CA LYS A 31 -3.08 15.54 6.05
C LYS A 31 -4.56 15.41 5.78
N THR A 32 -4.94 14.86 4.63
CA THR A 32 -6.34 14.61 4.28
C THR A 32 -6.98 13.65 5.28
N ILE A 33 -6.30 12.55 5.59
CA ILE A 33 -6.79 11.56 6.55
C ILE A 33 -6.96 12.20 7.94
N GLN A 34 -6.02 13.04 8.35
CA GLN A 34 -6.10 13.71 9.64
C GLN A 34 -7.32 14.63 9.73
N LYS A 35 -7.63 15.36 8.66
CA LYS A 35 -8.85 16.19 8.60
C LYS A 35 -10.11 15.35 8.70
N ILE A 36 -10.16 14.20 8.05
CA ILE A 36 -11.29 13.28 8.14
C ILE A 36 -11.45 12.77 9.56
N LYS A 37 -10.36 12.40 10.23
CA LYS A 37 -10.40 11.94 11.62
C LYS A 37 -10.93 13.03 12.56
N GLU A 38 -10.54 14.27 12.35
CA GLU A 38 -10.96 15.37 13.20
C GLU A 38 -12.43 15.76 13.02
N ASN A 39 -12.96 15.63 11.79
CA ASN A 39 -14.26 16.17 11.44
C ASN A 39 -15.37 15.14 11.32
N THR A 40 -15.14 14.00 10.67
CA THR A 40 -16.21 13.06 10.32
C THR A 40 -16.01 11.63 10.81
N ASN A 41 -14.77 11.19 11.04
CA ASN A 41 -14.49 9.81 11.42
C ASN A 41 -13.31 9.69 12.37
N PRO A 42 -13.52 9.94 13.68
CA PRO A 42 -12.42 9.88 14.66
C PRO A 42 -11.78 8.51 14.82
N GLU A 43 -12.47 7.43 14.45
CA GLU A 43 -11.98 6.06 14.60
C GLU A 43 -11.18 5.56 13.38
N LEU A 44 -11.06 6.38 12.34
CA LEU A 44 -10.29 6.01 11.16
C LEU A 44 -8.81 5.85 11.51
N GLU A 45 -8.23 4.71 11.13
CA GLU A 45 -6.83 4.41 11.39
C GLU A 45 -6.07 4.18 10.08
N ILE A 46 -4.80 4.59 10.06
CA ILE A 46 -3.89 4.22 8.99
C ILE A 46 -3.32 2.85 9.33
N LEU A 47 -3.71 1.83 8.56
CA LEU A 47 -3.25 0.45 8.75
C LEU A 47 -1.79 0.28 8.34
N GLY A 48 -1.36 1.02 7.34
CA GLY A 48 0.02 1.00 6.89
C GLY A 48 0.21 1.60 5.50
N ILE A 49 1.46 1.79 5.15
CA ILE A 49 1.90 2.28 3.84
C ILE A 49 2.46 1.08 3.07
N LEU A 50 1.92 0.82 1.90
CA LEU A 50 2.34 -0.30 1.05
C LEU A 50 3.21 0.21 -0.10
N ALA A 51 4.47 -0.17 -0.12
CA ALA A 51 5.36 0.15 -1.23
C ALA A 51 4.99 -0.71 -2.44
N THR A 52 4.70 -0.07 -3.57
CA THR A 52 4.31 -0.75 -4.80
C THR A 52 5.24 -0.34 -5.94
N MET A 53 5.16 -1.05 -7.06
CA MET A 53 5.96 -0.79 -8.26
C MET A 53 7.46 -0.75 -7.97
N PHE A 54 7.89 -1.53 -6.99
CA PHE A 54 9.29 -1.62 -6.60
C PHE A 54 10.12 -2.33 -7.66
N GLU A 55 11.23 -1.73 -8.05
CA GLU A 55 12.17 -2.31 -9.01
C GLU A 55 13.51 -2.58 -8.32
N ARG A 56 13.79 -3.85 -8.04
CA ARG A 56 15.01 -4.26 -7.32
C ARG A 56 16.31 -3.86 -8.04
N LYS A 57 16.24 -3.74 -9.36
CA LYS A 57 17.43 -3.43 -10.19
C LYS A 57 17.82 -1.95 -10.15
N THR A 58 16.96 -1.08 -9.62
CA THR A 58 17.24 0.35 -9.56
C THR A 58 17.58 0.77 -8.13
N SER A 59 18.68 1.51 -7.98
CA SER A 59 19.04 2.12 -6.70
C SER A 59 18.00 3.14 -6.27
N HIS A 60 17.33 3.78 -7.24
CA HIS A 60 16.28 4.77 -7.02
C HIS A 60 15.13 4.23 -6.16
N SER A 61 14.57 3.07 -6.51
CA SER A 61 13.48 2.46 -5.74
C SER A 61 13.89 2.17 -4.29
N ARG A 62 15.12 1.69 -4.09
CA ARG A 62 15.64 1.40 -2.76
C ARG A 62 15.85 2.67 -1.93
N GLU A 63 16.39 3.71 -2.54
CA GLU A 63 16.58 5.00 -1.87
C GLU A 63 15.26 5.62 -1.42
N VAL A 64 14.25 5.58 -2.27
CA VAL A 64 12.91 6.08 -1.95
C VAL A 64 12.30 5.28 -0.80
N LEU A 65 12.40 3.95 -0.84
CA LEU A 65 11.88 3.09 0.22
C LEU A 65 12.56 3.37 1.56
N GLU A 66 13.88 3.53 1.57
CA GLU A 66 14.63 3.87 2.78
C GLU A 66 14.21 5.24 3.34
N LEU A 67 14.01 6.22 2.47
CA LEU A 67 13.59 7.56 2.86
C LEU A 67 12.21 7.53 3.52
N ILE A 68 11.28 6.76 2.97
CA ILE A 68 9.93 6.64 3.49
C ILE A 68 9.93 5.90 4.82
N ASP A 69 10.71 4.84 4.95
CA ASP A 69 10.83 4.11 6.20
C ASP A 69 11.42 4.99 7.31
N LYS A 70 12.32 5.89 6.95
CA LYS A 70 12.91 6.87 7.88
C LYS A 70 11.92 7.95 8.29
N GLU A 71 11.13 8.47 7.34
CA GLU A 71 10.15 9.54 7.59
C GLU A 71 8.89 9.03 8.30
N PHE A 72 8.51 7.78 8.07
CA PHE A 72 7.30 7.17 8.61
C PHE A 72 7.64 5.82 9.27
N PRO A 73 8.43 5.82 10.36
CA PRO A 73 8.84 4.57 11.00
C PRO A 73 7.64 3.82 11.53
N ASP A 74 7.68 2.50 11.42
CA ASP A 74 6.64 1.56 11.86
C ASP A 74 5.31 1.67 11.11
N GLU A 75 5.16 2.59 10.16
CA GLU A 75 3.95 2.75 9.36
C GLU A 75 4.02 1.98 8.04
N VAL A 76 5.21 1.64 7.56
CA VAL A 76 5.40 0.93 6.29
C VAL A 76 5.24 -0.57 6.49
N PHE A 77 4.47 -1.23 5.62
CA PHE A 77 4.38 -2.69 5.64
C PHE A 77 5.72 -3.31 5.26
N ASP A 78 6.05 -4.46 5.87
CA ASP A 78 7.22 -5.23 5.49
C ASP A 78 7.08 -5.82 4.08
N THR A 79 5.84 -6.09 3.67
CA THR A 79 5.53 -6.58 2.33
C THR A 79 5.72 -5.47 1.30
N ILE A 80 6.38 -5.80 0.20
CA ILE A 80 6.63 -4.89 -0.92
C ILE A 80 6.05 -5.54 -2.18
N ILE A 81 5.30 -4.76 -2.97
CA ILE A 81 4.76 -5.22 -4.24
C ILE A 81 5.69 -4.76 -5.36
N SER A 82 6.37 -5.70 -5.98
CA SER A 82 7.27 -5.41 -7.09
C SER A 82 6.51 -5.27 -8.41
N ARG A 83 7.10 -4.51 -9.33
CA ARG A 83 6.55 -4.38 -10.69
C ARG A 83 6.61 -5.74 -11.40
N THR A 84 5.50 -6.17 -12.00
CA THR A 84 5.43 -7.42 -12.76
C THR A 84 4.35 -7.34 -13.84
N VAL A 85 4.60 -7.97 -14.98
CA VAL A 85 3.64 -8.07 -16.08
C VAL A 85 2.46 -9.00 -15.74
N ARG A 86 2.61 -9.86 -14.74
CA ARG A 86 1.55 -10.78 -14.32
C ARG A 86 0.28 -10.04 -13.85
N PHE A 87 0.44 -8.85 -13.30
CA PHE A 87 -0.71 -8.03 -12.90
C PHE A 87 -1.55 -7.59 -14.11
N SER A 88 -0.87 -7.14 -15.17
CA SER A 88 -1.55 -6.76 -16.42
C SER A 88 -2.19 -7.95 -17.10
N GLU A 89 -1.49 -9.09 -17.15
CA GLU A 89 -2.00 -10.32 -17.74
C GLU A 89 -3.23 -10.83 -17.01
N SER A 90 -3.26 -10.79 -15.68
CA SER A 90 -4.41 -11.22 -14.90
C SER A 90 -5.63 -10.34 -15.16
N THR A 91 -5.44 -9.04 -15.36
CA THR A 91 -6.51 -8.11 -15.71
C THR A 91 -7.12 -8.46 -17.07
N VAL A 92 -6.30 -8.75 -18.07
CA VAL A 92 -6.77 -9.17 -19.39
C VAL A 92 -7.53 -10.50 -19.30
N ALA A 93 -7.05 -11.43 -18.49
CA ALA A 93 -7.71 -12.72 -18.29
C ALA A 93 -9.01 -12.61 -17.46
N GLY A 94 -9.20 -11.48 -16.75
CA GLY A 94 -10.40 -11.26 -15.94
C GLY A 94 -10.43 -12.05 -14.64
N VAL A 95 -9.26 -12.44 -14.12
CA VAL A 95 -9.13 -13.19 -12.86
C VAL A 95 -8.10 -12.54 -11.95
N PRO A 96 -8.16 -12.74 -10.61
CA PRO A 96 -7.14 -12.23 -9.71
C PRO A 96 -5.78 -12.85 -10.00
N VAL A 97 -4.69 -12.10 -9.74
CA VAL A 97 -3.33 -12.60 -9.95
C VAL A 97 -3.07 -13.87 -9.13
N THR A 98 -3.65 -13.99 -7.96
CA THR A 98 -3.51 -15.17 -7.09
C THR A 98 -4.12 -16.43 -7.71
N ALA A 99 -5.10 -16.29 -8.60
CA ALA A 99 -5.66 -17.40 -9.37
C ALA A 99 -4.95 -17.57 -10.71
N TYR A 100 -4.64 -16.47 -11.41
CA TYR A 100 -4.03 -16.50 -12.73
C TYR A 100 -2.58 -17.01 -12.69
N ALA A 101 -1.79 -16.53 -11.74
CA ALA A 101 -0.37 -16.85 -11.60
C ALA A 101 -0.05 -17.15 -10.14
N SER A 102 -0.65 -18.21 -9.60
CA SER A 102 -0.61 -18.55 -8.17
C SER A 102 0.81 -18.79 -7.64
N SER A 103 1.75 -19.24 -8.48
CA SER A 103 3.14 -19.49 -8.08
C SER A 103 4.07 -18.30 -8.34
N SER A 104 3.56 -17.18 -8.87
CA SER A 104 4.39 -16.02 -9.16
C SER A 104 4.79 -15.26 -7.89
N SER A 105 5.87 -14.46 -7.98
CA SER A 105 6.30 -13.59 -6.89
C SER A 105 5.24 -12.54 -6.54
N GLY A 106 4.48 -12.06 -7.55
CA GLY A 106 3.38 -11.12 -7.31
C GLY A 106 2.28 -11.71 -6.46
N SER A 107 1.86 -12.94 -6.76
CA SER A 107 0.87 -13.65 -5.95
C SER A 107 1.37 -13.90 -4.54
N ALA A 108 2.63 -14.30 -4.38
CA ALA A 108 3.24 -14.50 -3.06
C ALA A 108 3.26 -13.20 -2.25
N SER A 109 3.53 -12.06 -2.89
CA SER A 109 3.54 -10.75 -2.23
C SER A 109 2.15 -10.36 -1.71
N TYR A 110 1.10 -10.56 -2.51
CA TYR A 110 -0.26 -10.26 -2.05
C TYR A 110 -0.73 -11.19 -0.94
N ARG A 111 -0.36 -12.46 -0.96
CA ARG A 111 -0.65 -13.38 0.15
C ARG A 111 0.07 -12.97 1.43
N ARG A 112 1.31 -12.51 1.29
CA ARG A 112 2.11 -12.00 2.41
C ARG A 112 1.49 -10.74 2.99
N LEU A 113 1.01 -9.83 2.12
CA LEU A 113 0.30 -8.63 2.53
C LEU A 113 -0.95 -8.98 3.34
N ALA A 114 -1.74 -9.94 2.88
CA ALA A 114 -2.94 -10.38 3.59
C ALA A 114 -2.61 -10.90 4.98
N ARG A 115 -1.56 -11.71 5.11
CA ARG A 115 -1.12 -12.23 6.41
C ARG A 115 -0.64 -11.12 7.34
N GLU A 116 0.13 -10.18 6.81
CA GLU A 116 0.63 -9.04 7.56
C GLU A 116 -0.50 -8.16 8.05
N LEU A 117 -1.49 -7.90 7.21
CA LEU A 117 -2.67 -7.12 7.55
C LEU A 117 -3.48 -7.78 8.67
N ILE A 118 -3.68 -9.10 8.59
CA ILE A 118 -4.35 -9.87 9.65
C ILE A 118 -3.56 -9.78 10.96
N ALA A 119 -2.23 -9.93 10.88
CA ALA A 119 -1.36 -9.84 12.06
C ALA A 119 -1.40 -8.46 12.73
N ARG A 120 -1.61 -7.40 11.94
CA ARG A 120 -1.79 -6.03 12.47
C ARG A 120 -3.20 -5.78 13.00
N GLY A 121 -4.12 -6.74 12.88
CA GLY A 121 -5.50 -6.61 13.34
C GLY A 121 -6.39 -5.79 12.41
N GLY A 122 -5.93 -5.51 11.20
CA GLY A 122 -6.67 -4.69 10.23
C GLY A 122 -7.80 -5.42 9.51
N ALA A 123 -7.75 -6.76 9.49
CA ALA A 123 -8.79 -7.60 8.88
C ALA A 123 -9.37 -8.51 9.96
N LYS A 124 -10.68 -8.50 10.03
CA LYS A 124 -11.44 -9.32 11.00
C LYS A 124 -12.29 -10.35 10.28
#